data_9029525e03ac0d122af0279041285fb3
#
_entry.id   9029525e03ac0d122af0279041285fb3
#
_cell.length_a   1.000
_cell.length_b   1.000
_cell.length_c   1.000
_cell.angle_alpha   90.00
_cell.angle_beta   90.00
_cell.angle_gamma   90.00
#
_symmetry.space_group_name_H-M   'P 1'
#
loop_
_entity.id
_entity.type
_entity.pdbx_description
1 polymer ?
#
loop_
_entity_poly.entity_id
_entity_poly.type
_entity_poly.pdbx_seq_one_letter_code
_entity_poly.pdbx_strand_id
1 'polypeptide(L)'
;MTAPSTPWQLRTSDGVPLLARLWPATTVPVRGAVVLVHGFSSGKDEPSVVAVADRLAALGFDVIGYDGRGHGGSGGHCTLGDRERHDVAAAVEAARARSSRVVLVGASMGAIAVLRHAAADPAVSGVVTVSSPAQWRLPRTARSLLAAGLTQTRVGRWLAVRHLDVRLAKGWSRPEPPVALAARVSVPLAVVHGAQDRFIPLAEGRVLARAAGGPCRLVVVPGMGHAFEPLALDAIADALEWVMAGADRLAPAV
;
A
#
# COMPACT_ATOMS: atom_id res chain seq x y z
N MET A 1 3.66 26.14 5.62
CA MET A 1 2.44 25.80 6.40
C MET A 1 1.50 25.10 5.43
N THR A 2 1.37 23.77 5.49
CA THR A 2 0.41 23.00 4.71
C THR A 2 -1.00 23.34 5.16
N ALA A 3 -1.90 23.61 4.22
CA ALA A 3 -3.32 23.84 4.51
C ALA A 3 -3.89 22.66 5.31
N PRO A 4 -4.73 22.90 6.34
CA PRO A 4 -5.32 21.82 7.10
C PRO A 4 -6.18 20.95 6.16
N SER A 5 -5.80 19.68 6.03
CA SER A 5 -6.56 18.71 5.25
C SER A 5 -7.88 18.43 5.96
N THR A 6 -8.99 18.73 5.29
CA THR A 6 -10.32 18.41 5.81
C THR A 6 -10.48 16.89 5.88
N PRO A 7 -10.95 16.33 7.01
CA PRO A 7 -11.33 14.92 7.07
C PRO A 7 -12.34 14.59 5.97
N TRP A 8 -12.03 13.59 5.18
CA TRP A 8 -12.84 13.17 4.05
C TRP A 8 -13.27 11.72 4.25
N GLN A 9 -14.49 11.39 3.87
CA GLN A 9 -15.02 10.04 4.01
C GLN A 9 -15.22 9.40 2.65
N LEU A 10 -14.57 8.26 2.44
CA LEU A 10 -14.84 7.37 1.31
C LEU A 10 -15.81 6.27 1.74
N ARG A 11 -16.47 5.66 0.78
CA ARG A 11 -17.33 4.49 1.02
C ARG A 11 -16.96 3.39 0.02
N THR A 12 -16.66 2.21 0.54
CA THR A 12 -16.35 1.05 -0.29
C THR A 12 -17.59 0.44 -0.93
N SER A 13 -17.42 -0.35 -1.99
CA SER A 13 -18.53 -1.05 -2.67
C SER A 13 -19.27 -2.05 -1.77
N ASP A 14 -18.61 -2.55 -0.70
CA ASP A 14 -19.23 -3.40 0.32
C ASP A 14 -19.72 -2.59 1.56
N GLY A 15 -19.84 -1.26 1.40
CA GLY A 15 -20.52 -0.37 2.35
C GLY A 15 -19.67 0.11 3.54
N VAL A 16 -18.39 -0.21 3.60
CA VAL A 16 -17.51 0.22 4.71
C VAL A 16 -17.15 1.70 4.56
N PRO A 17 -17.38 2.55 5.58
CA PRO A 17 -16.91 3.92 5.59
C PRO A 17 -15.40 3.95 5.91
N LEU A 18 -14.63 4.73 5.14
CA LEU A 18 -13.20 4.94 5.35
C LEU A 18 -12.93 6.40 5.65
N LEU A 19 -12.15 6.68 6.68
CA LEU A 19 -11.67 8.01 6.97
C LEU A 19 -10.41 8.27 6.16
N ALA A 20 -10.48 9.24 5.24
CA ALA A 20 -9.42 9.56 4.29
C ALA A 20 -8.84 10.96 4.51
N ARG A 21 -7.68 11.19 3.92
CA ARG A 21 -6.98 12.48 3.91
C ARG A 21 -6.38 12.70 2.52
N LEU A 22 -6.46 13.95 2.04
CA LEU A 22 -5.81 14.42 0.84
C LEU A 22 -4.60 15.28 1.21
N TRP A 23 -3.46 15.01 0.60
CA TRP A 23 -2.29 15.88 0.51
C TRP A 23 -2.23 16.42 -0.93
N PRO A 24 -2.63 17.67 -1.17
CA PRO A 24 -2.56 18.26 -2.49
C PRO A 24 -1.12 18.38 -2.97
N ALA A 25 -0.91 18.24 -4.27
CA ALA A 25 0.36 18.55 -4.91
C ALA A 25 0.81 19.97 -4.53
N THR A 26 2.09 20.13 -4.17
CA THR A 26 2.64 21.46 -3.83
C THR A 26 3.26 22.17 -5.03
N THR A 27 3.27 21.53 -6.20
CA THR A 27 3.79 22.07 -7.46
C THR A 27 2.73 21.98 -8.55
N VAL A 28 2.83 22.85 -9.57
CA VAL A 28 1.94 22.86 -10.75
C VAL A 28 2.80 22.76 -12.02
N PRO A 29 2.32 22.06 -13.06
CA PRO A 29 1.06 21.32 -13.11
C PRO A 29 1.06 20.07 -12.24
N VAL A 30 -0.12 19.65 -11.77
CA VAL A 30 -0.29 18.37 -11.06
C VAL A 30 0.04 17.21 -12.01
N ARG A 31 0.95 16.34 -11.61
CA ARG A 31 1.51 15.26 -12.44
C ARG A 31 0.67 13.98 -12.45
N GLY A 32 -0.15 13.81 -11.45
CA GLY A 32 -0.97 12.62 -11.25
C GLY A 32 -1.55 12.54 -9.84
N ALA A 33 -2.19 11.43 -9.54
CA ALA A 33 -2.67 11.12 -8.20
C ALA A 33 -2.02 9.82 -7.68
N VAL A 34 -1.78 9.76 -6.38
CA VAL A 34 -1.25 8.59 -5.68
C VAL A 34 -2.26 8.14 -4.64
N VAL A 35 -2.58 6.84 -4.65
CA VAL A 35 -3.28 6.18 -3.53
C VAL A 35 -2.23 5.55 -2.62
N LEU A 36 -2.12 6.07 -1.39
CA LEU A 36 -1.14 5.64 -0.39
C LEU A 36 -1.79 4.75 0.66
N VAL A 37 -1.32 3.50 0.77
CA VAL A 37 -1.93 2.45 1.59
C VAL A 37 -0.96 1.97 2.66
N HIS A 38 -1.32 2.20 3.91
CA HIS A 38 -0.52 1.84 5.08
C HIS A 38 -0.49 0.32 5.36
N GLY A 39 0.45 -0.10 6.18
CA GLY A 39 0.58 -1.47 6.68
C GLY A 39 -0.35 -1.79 7.85
N PHE A 40 -0.28 -3.05 8.34
CA PHE A 40 -1.00 -3.48 9.53
C PHE A 40 -0.57 -2.64 10.76
N SER A 41 -1.50 -2.32 11.65
CA SER A 41 -1.29 -1.50 12.85
C SER A 41 -0.76 -0.07 12.60
N SER A 42 -1.03 0.48 11.43
CA SER A 42 -0.71 1.87 11.05
C SER A 42 -1.99 2.62 10.66
N GLY A 43 -1.89 3.85 10.24
CA GLY A 43 -3.01 4.69 9.81
C GLY A 43 -2.53 5.85 8.95
N LYS A 44 -3.46 6.61 8.37
CA LYS A 44 -3.16 7.74 7.48
C LYS A 44 -2.39 8.88 8.16
N ASP A 45 -2.55 9.04 9.48
CA ASP A 45 -1.91 10.10 10.26
C ASP A 45 -0.63 9.62 10.97
N GLU A 46 -0.20 8.38 10.76
CA GLU A 46 1.08 7.88 11.26
C GLU A 46 2.23 8.71 10.70
N PRO A 47 3.19 9.18 11.50
CA PRO A 47 4.27 10.06 11.04
C PRO A 47 5.03 9.54 9.81
N SER A 48 5.26 8.24 9.72
CA SER A 48 5.92 7.60 8.58
C SER A 48 5.07 7.67 7.31
N VAL A 49 3.74 7.52 7.40
CA VAL A 49 2.80 7.65 6.27
C VAL A 49 2.70 9.10 5.83
N VAL A 50 2.62 10.03 6.78
CA VAL A 50 2.59 11.48 6.51
C VAL A 50 3.87 11.91 5.80
N ALA A 51 5.05 11.45 6.25
CA ALA A 51 6.32 11.78 5.60
C ALA A 51 6.38 11.31 4.15
N VAL A 52 5.87 10.11 3.84
CA VAL A 52 5.76 9.63 2.45
C VAL A 52 4.79 10.49 1.67
N ALA A 53 3.60 10.77 2.22
CA ALA A 53 2.60 11.59 1.54
C ALA A 53 3.12 13.00 1.22
N ASP A 54 3.77 13.66 2.17
CA ASP A 54 4.36 14.98 1.98
C ASP A 54 5.48 14.96 0.92
N ARG A 55 6.33 13.92 0.92
CA ARG A 55 7.39 13.72 -0.08
C ARG A 55 6.82 13.58 -1.48
N LEU A 56 5.74 12.79 -1.66
CA LEU A 56 5.10 12.58 -2.95
C LEU A 56 4.30 13.81 -3.41
N ALA A 57 3.68 14.54 -2.48
CA ALA A 57 3.02 15.81 -2.77
C ALA A 57 4.03 16.87 -3.26
N ALA A 58 5.23 16.90 -2.67
CA ALA A 58 6.32 17.76 -3.12
C ALA A 58 6.85 17.42 -4.52
N LEU A 59 6.65 16.19 -4.99
CA LEU A 59 6.94 15.78 -6.37
C LEU A 59 5.83 16.13 -7.37
N GLY A 60 4.74 16.78 -6.91
CA GLY A 60 3.64 17.22 -7.77
C GLY A 60 2.50 16.23 -7.92
N PHE A 61 2.33 15.30 -6.98
CA PHE A 61 1.20 14.37 -6.98
C PHE A 61 0.16 14.73 -5.91
N ASP A 62 -1.12 14.66 -6.26
CA ASP A 62 -2.18 14.62 -5.27
C ASP A 62 -2.15 13.26 -4.56
N VAL A 63 -1.96 13.22 -3.24
CA VAL A 63 -1.86 11.97 -2.50
C VAL A 63 -3.11 11.76 -1.67
N ILE A 64 -3.76 10.61 -1.85
CA ILE A 64 -4.92 10.16 -1.08
C ILE A 64 -4.48 8.99 -0.19
N GLY A 65 -4.47 9.21 1.12
CA GLY A 65 -4.30 8.18 2.13
C GLY A 65 -5.58 8.00 2.94
N TYR A 66 -5.76 6.85 3.54
CA TYR A 66 -6.94 6.54 4.36
C TYR A 66 -6.57 5.56 5.47
N ASP A 67 -7.37 5.54 6.54
CA ASP A 67 -7.34 4.43 7.48
C ASP A 67 -8.02 3.23 6.82
N GLY A 68 -7.31 2.12 6.65
CA GLY A 68 -7.86 0.90 6.08
C GLY A 68 -9.00 0.35 6.95
N ARG A 69 -9.86 -0.50 6.38
CA ARG A 69 -10.95 -1.14 7.15
C ARG A 69 -10.43 -1.76 8.44
N GLY A 70 -11.14 -1.53 9.52
CA GLY A 70 -10.75 -2.02 10.84
C GLY A 70 -9.63 -1.25 11.53
N HIS A 71 -9.09 -0.18 10.93
CA HIS A 71 -8.07 0.69 11.53
C HIS A 71 -8.63 2.07 11.86
N GLY A 72 -8.11 2.69 12.89
CA GLY A 72 -8.40 4.07 13.26
C GLY A 72 -9.88 4.43 13.18
N GLY A 73 -10.19 5.55 12.50
CA GLY A 73 -11.55 6.07 12.34
C GLY A 73 -12.41 5.36 11.28
N SER A 74 -11.86 4.40 10.52
CA SER A 74 -12.60 3.66 9.48
C SER A 74 -13.45 2.54 10.06
N GLY A 75 -14.52 2.16 9.36
CA GLY A 75 -15.39 1.04 9.75
C GLY A 75 -14.82 -0.34 9.38
N GLY A 76 -15.66 -1.37 9.55
CA GLY A 76 -15.33 -2.73 9.13
C GLY A 76 -14.29 -3.46 9.97
N HIS A 77 -13.69 -4.51 9.38
CA HIS A 77 -12.68 -5.36 10.00
C HIS A 77 -11.54 -5.64 9.03
N CYS A 78 -10.32 -5.56 9.52
CA CYS A 78 -9.10 -5.87 8.78
C CYS A 78 -9.05 -7.35 8.41
N THR A 79 -8.74 -7.63 7.14
CA THR A 79 -8.61 -8.98 6.57
C THR A 79 -7.20 -9.26 6.03
N LEU A 80 -6.23 -8.47 6.45
CA LEU A 80 -4.81 -8.62 6.13
C LEU A 80 -4.49 -8.56 4.62
N GLY A 81 -5.18 -7.68 3.88
CA GLY A 81 -4.93 -7.46 2.45
C GLY A 81 -5.89 -8.19 1.50
N ASP A 82 -6.93 -8.87 2.02
CA ASP A 82 -7.94 -9.53 1.18
C ASP A 82 -9.06 -8.56 0.76
N ARG A 83 -9.94 -8.16 1.70
CA ARG A 83 -11.04 -7.24 1.41
C ARG A 83 -10.60 -5.78 1.34
N GLU A 84 -9.41 -5.46 1.77
CA GLU A 84 -8.78 -4.16 1.62
C GLU A 84 -8.68 -3.73 0.14
N ARG A 85 -8.83 -4.66 -0.82
CA ARG A 85 -9.02 -4.31 -2.25
C ARG A 85 -10.20 -3.37 -2.51
N HIS A 86 -11.27 -3.48 -1.72
CA HIS A 86 -12.44 -2.57 -1.83
C HIS A 86 -12.10 -1.17 -1.32
N ASP A 87 -11.21 -1.08 -0.31
CA ASP A 87 -10.73 0.19 0.21
C ASP A 87 -9.85 0.89 -0.84
N VAL A 88 -8.93 0.14 -1.45
CA VAL A 88 -8.10 0.64 -2.56
C VAL A 88 -8.99 1.08 -3.72
N ALA A 89 -10.01 0.30 -4.10
CA ALA A 89 -10.91 0.66 -5.18
C ALA A 89 -11.64 2.00 -4.93
N ALA A 90 -12.15 2.22 -3.71
CA ALA A 90 -12.79 3.48 -3.35
C ALA A 90 -11.82 4.67 -3.39
N ALA A 91 -10.57 4.47 -2.96
CA ALA A 91 -9.54 5.49 -3.03
C ALA A 91 -9.08 5.76 -4.49
N VAL A 92 -9.02 4.73 -5.33
CA VAL A 92 -8.72 4.87 -6.77
C VAL A 92 -9.81 5.65 -7.49
N GLU A 93 -11.08 5.38 -7.20
CA GLU A 93 -12.20 6.15 -7.77
C GLU A 93 -12.07 7.64 -7.42
N ALA A 94 -11.78 7.95 -6.17
CA ALA A 94 -11.53 9.30 -5.72
C ALA A 94 -10.28 9.94 -6.37
N ALA A 95 -9.22 9.16 -6.58
CA ALA A 95 -8.01 9.62 -7.25
C ALA A 95 -8.26 9.89 -8.75
N ARG A 96 -9.07 9.06 -9.42
CA ARG A 96 -9.47 9.25 -10.83
C ARG A 96 -10.31 10.50 -11.06
N ALA A 97 -11.08 10.93 -10.07
CA ALA A 97 -11.77 12.21 -10.13
C ALA A 97 -10.82 13.42 -10.15
N ARG A 98 -9.55 13.23 -9.80
CA ARG A 98 -8.51 14.27 -9.75
C ARG A 98 -7.52 14.17 -10.91
N SER A 99 -7.19 12.96 -11.35
CA SER A 99 -6.24 12.72 -12.44
C SER A 99 -6.52 11.40 -13.13
N SER A 100 -6.34 11.34 -14.45
CA SER A 100 -6.33 10.08 -15.21
C SER A 100 -5.10 9.22 -14.93
N ARG A 101 -4.04 9.79 -14.35
CA ARG A 101 -2.78 9.10 -14.00
C ARG A 101 -2.80 8.76 -12.52
N VAL A 102 -3.10 7.51 -12.18
CA VAL A 102 -3.19 7.05 -10.80
C VAL A 102 -2.14 5.96 -10.54
N VAL A 103 -1.28 6.19 -9.55
CA VAL A 103 -0.30 5.21 -9.07
C VAL A 103 -0.68 4.73 -7.67
N LEU A 104 -0.48 3.44 -7.43
CA LEU A 104 -0.72 2.82 -6.13
C LEU A 104 0.60 2.66 -5.38
N VAL A 105 0.66 3.12 -4.14
CA VAL A 105 1.81 2.92 -3.24
C VAL A 105 1.32 2.23 -1.98
N GLY A 106 1.85 1.07 -1.67
CA GLY A 106 1.41 0.31 -0.49
C GLY A 106 2.56 -0.34 0.27
N ALA A 107 2.46 -0.36 1.61
CA ALA A 107 3.46 -0.99 2.47
C ALA A 107 2.92 -2.24 3.18
N SER A 108 3.70 -3.31 3.24
CA SER A 108 3.39 -4.54 3.98
C SER A 108 2.00 -5.09 3.62
N MET A 109 1.04 -5.08 4.54
CA MET A 109 -0.36 -5.42 4.26
C MET A 109 -0.97 -4.54 3.15
N GLY A 110 -0.68 -3.24 3.13
CA GLY A 110 -1.13 -2.33 2.08
C GLY A 110 -0.56 -2.69 0.72
N ALA A 111 0.67 -3.21 0.65
CA ALA A 111 1.27 -3.72 -0.59
C ALA A 111 0.49 -4.90 -1.17
N ILE A 112 -0.03 -5.79 -0.32
CA ILE A 112 -0.90 -6.89 -0.77
C ILE A 112 -2.20 -6.33 -1.39
N ALA A 113 -2.81 -5.33 -0.73
CA ALA A 113 -4.06 -4.73 -1.18
C ALA A 113 -3.90 -4.02 -2.54
N VAL A 114 -2.82 -3.25 -2.74
CA VAL A 114 -2.56 -2.58 -4.02
C VAL A 114 -2.23 -3.57 -5.14
N LEU A 115 -1.47 -4.64 -4.87
CA LEU A 115 -1.24 -5.71 -5.85
C LEU A 115 -2.54 -6.39 -6.26
N ARG A 116 -3.42 -6.67 -5.29
CA ARG A 116 -4.72 -7.30 -5.55
C ARG A 116 -5.61 -6.41 -6.41
N HIS A 117 -5.63 -5.11 -6.15
CA HIS A 117 -6.37 -4.16 -6.96
C HIS A 117 -5.79 -4.09 -8.38
N ALA A 118 -4.49 -3.88 -8.52
CA ALA A 118 -3.83 -3.74 -9.83
C ALA A 118 -3.90 -5.01 -10.70
N ALA A 119 -3.91 -6.20 -10.08
CA ALA A 119 -4.11 -7.46 -10.79
C ALA A 119 -5.53 -7.61 -11.39
N ALA A 120 -6.51 -6.83 -10.90
CA ALA A 120 -7.90 -6.82 -11.37
C ALA A 120 -8.24 -5.57 -12.20
N ASP A 121 -7.48 -4.50 -12.05
CA ASP A 121 -7.71 -3.20 -12.70
C ASP A 121 -6.41 -2.68 -13.36
N PRO A 122 -6.18 -3.00 -14.63
CA PRO A 122 -4.99 -2.56 -15.37
C PRO A 122 -5.02 -1.07 -15.77
N ALA A 123 -6.08 -0.34 -15.46
CA ALA A 123 -6.20 1.09 -15.79
C ALA A 123 -5.49 2.02 -14.78
N VAL A 124 -4.78 1.47 -13.79
CA VAL A 124 -3.84 2.25 -12.98
C VAL A 124 -2.53 2.46 -13.75
N SER A 125 -1.83 3.57 -13.50
CA SER A 125 -0.56 3.88 -14.20
C SER A 125 0.61 3.02 -13.71
N GLY A 126 0.51 2.41 -12.52
CA GLY A 126 1.49 1.49 -11.99
C GLY A 126 1.43 1.33 -10.48
N VAL A 127 2.35 0.54 -9.94
CA VAL A 127 2.36 0.11 -8.55
C VAL A 127 3.75 0.23 -7.93
N VAL A 128 3.82 0.75 -6.71
CA VAL A 128 5.00 0.69 -5.83
C VAL A 128 4.64 -0.12 -4.59
N THR A 129 5.30 -1.24 -4.38
CA THR A 129 5.16 -2.04 -3.16
C THR A 129 6.36 -1.83 -2.25
N VAL A 130 6.15 -1.68 -0.95
CA VAL A 130 7.21 -1.51 0.06
C VAL A 130 7.12 -2.64 1.08
N SER A 131 8.19 -3.41 1.25
CA SER A 131 8.27 -4.52 2.23
C SER A 131 7.08 -5.49 2.12
N SER A 132 6.70 -5.89 0.90
CA SER A 132 5.59 -6.82 0.66
C SER A 132 6.00 -8.27 0.89
N PRO A 133 5.18 -9.10 1.55
CA PRO A 133 5.36 -10.55 1.48
C PRO A 133 4.97 -11.06 0.08
N ALA A 134 5.59 -12.15 -0.37
CA ALA A 134 5.21 -12.87 -1.59
C ALA A 134 4.21 -13.98 -1.30
N GLN A 135 4.24 -14.53 -0.09
CA GLN A 135 3.43 -15.66 0.33
C GLN A 135 2.65 -15.35 1.60
N TRP A 136 1.54 -16.05 1.79
CA TRP A 136 0.77 -15.96 3.03
C TRP A 136 1.42 -16.65 4.24
N ARG A 137 2.41 -17.47 4.00
CA ARG A 137 3.20 -18.07 5.07
C ARG A 137 4.27 -17.05 5.48
N LEU A 138 4.01 -16.34 6.54
CA LEU A 138 5.06 -15.56 7.19
C LEU A 138 6.23 -16.47 7.56
N PRO A 139 7.47 -16.01 7.37
CA PRO A 139 8.65 -16.75 7.79
C PRO A 139 8.53 -17.11 9.27
N ARG A 140 9.05 -18.25 9.68
CA ARG A 140 9.04 -18.69 11.09
C ARG A 140 10.03 -17.87 11.93
N THR A 141 9.82 -16.57 12.01
CA THR A 141 10.56 -15.67 12.92
C THR A 141 9.76 -15.48 14.20
N ALA A 142 10.41 -15.11 15.30
CA ALA A 142 9.72 -14.81 16.55
C ALA A 142 8.65 -13.70 16.37
N ARG A 143 8.93 -12.71 15.52
CA ARG A 143 8.00 -11.62 15.19
C ARG A 143 6.79 -12.10 14.39
N SER A 144 6.98 -13.01 13.44
CA SER A 144 5.88 -13.56 12.66
C SER A 144 5.01 -14.52 13.46
N LEU A 145 5.57 -15.26 14.43
CA LEU A 145 4.80 -16.07 15.38
C LEU A 145 3.95 -15.19 16.29
N LEU A 146 4.50 -14.07 16.77
CA LEU A 146 3.75 -13.08 17.55
C LEU A 146 2.60 -12.50 16.72
N ALA A 147 2.84 -12.10 15.47
CA ALA A 147 1.82 -11.59 14.56
C ALA A 147 0.73 -12.64 14.30
N ALA A 148 1.09 -13.91 14.12
CA ALA A 148 0.12 -14.99 13.98
C ALA A 148 -0.72 -15.16 15.26
N GLY A 149 -0.12 -15.09 16.44
CA GLY A 149 -0.84 -15.11 17.71
C GLY A 149 -1.85 -13.97 17.83
N LEU A 150 -1.45 -12.75 17.46
CA LEU A 150 -2.34 -11.57 17.46
C LEU A 150 -3.51 -11.72 16.47
N THR A 151 -3.28 -12.25 15.30
CA THR A 151 -4.29 -12.29 14.23
C THR A 151 -5.20 -13.51 14.29
N GLN A 152 -4.71 -14.67 14.76
CA GLN A 152 -5.43 -15.94 14.67
C GLN A 152 -6.17 -16.35 15.96
N THR A 153 -5.84 -15.77 17.11
CA THR A 153 -6.48 -16.10 18.39
C THR A 153 -7.54 -15.07 18.81
N ARG A 154 -8.51 -15.49 19.63
CA ARG A 154 -9.53 -14.56 20.20
C ARG A 154 -8.87 -13.52 21.12
N VAL A 155 -7.93 -13.95 21.95
CA VAL A 155 -7.16 -13.09 22.86
C VAL A 155 -6.29 -12.12 22.07
N GLY A 156 -5.59 -12.61 21.04
CA GLY A 156 -4.78 -11.77 20.17
C GLY A 156 -5.59 -10.70 19.45
N ARG A 157 -6.78 -11.02 18.93
CA ARG A 157 -7.67 -10.02 18.33
C ARG A 157 -8.17 -8.99 19.35
N TRP A 158 -8.44 -9.40 20.58
CA TRP A 158 -8.76 -8.47 21.66
C TRP A 158 -7.59 -7.53 21.98
N LEU A 159 -6.38 -8.07 22.06
CA LEU A 159 -5.15 -7.27 22.25
C LEU A 159 -4.90 -6.33 21.08
N ALA A 160 -5.16 -6.74 19.84
CA ALA A 160 -5.03 -5.90 18.66
C ALA A 160 -5.96 -4.67 18.74
N VAL A 161 -7.21 -4.86 19.14
CA VAL A 161 -8.14 -3.73 19.39
C VAL A 161 -7.63 -2.82 20.50
N ARG A 162 -7.17 -3.42 21.62
CA ARG A 162 -6.81 -2.67 22.83
C ARG A 162 -5.53 -1.86 22.69
N HIS A 163 -4.54 -2.37 21.93
CA HIS A 163 -3.18 -1.81 21.88
C HIS A 163 -2.74 -1.32 20.51
N LEU A 164 -3.39 -1.76 19.44
CA LEU A 164 -3.03 -1.39 18.07
C LEU A 164 -4.16 -0.64 17.34
N ASP A 165 -5.30 -0.45 17.99
CA ASP A 165 -6.52 0.13 17.37
C ASP A 165 -6.92 -0.57 16.05
N VAL A 166 -6.81 -1.91 16.03
CA VAL A 166 -7.14 -2.73 14.86
C VAL A 166 -8.22 -3.74 15.17
N ARG A 167 -9.35 -3.65 14.46
CA ARG A 167 -10.45 -4.61 14.50
C ARG A 167 -10.24 -5.68 13.44
N LEU A 168 -9.79 -6.86 13.84
CA LEU A 168 -9.53 -7.99 12.95
C LEU A 168 -10.78 -8.80 12.64
N ALA A 169 -10.93 -9.25 11.40
CA ALA A 169 -11.98 -10.19 11.00
C ALA A 169 -11.82 -11.55 11.72
N LYS A 170 -12.97 -12.22 11.98
CA LYS A 170 -12.99 -13.53 12.65
C LYS A 170 -12.58 -14.68 11.72
N GLY A 171 -12.70 -14.49 10.42
CA GLY A 171 -12.39 -15.50 9.40
C GLY A 171 -11.52 -14.92 8.30
N TRP A 172 -10.84 -15.81 7.59
CA TRP A 172 -9.99 -15.50 6.47
C TRP A 172 -10.26 -16.46 5.31
N SER A 173 -10.46 -15.90 4.12
CA SER A 173 -10.91 -16.64 2.92
C SER A 173 -9.82 -17.46 2.25
N ARG A 174 -8.56 -17.42 2.76
CA ARG A 174 -7.36 -17.96 2.09
C ARG A 174 -7.21 -17.42 0.66
N PRO A 175 -7.12 -16.09 0.51
CA PRO A 175 -7.07 -15.49 -0.80
C PRO A 175 -5.78 -15.85 -1.54
N GLU A 176 -5.78 -15.60 -2.83
CA GLU A 176 -4.62 -15.81 -3.70
C GLU A 176 -3.36 -15.10 -3.16
N PRO A 177 -2.18 -15.75 -3.17
CA PRO A 177 -0.97 -15.18 -2.58
C PRO A 177 -0.44 -13.99 -3.41
N PRO A 178 0.27 -13.02 -2.78
CA PRO A 178 0.80 -11.85 -3.46
C PRO A 178 1.67 -12.15 -4.68
N VAL A 179 2.43 -13.24 -4.68
CA VAL A 179 3.25 -13.66 -5.82
C VAL A 179 2.40 -13.98 -7.06
N ALA A 180 1.25 -14.60 -6.89
CA ALA A 180 0.34 -14.90 -7.99
C ALA A 180 -0.40 -13.63 -8.48
N LEU A 181 -0.65 -12.66 -7.58
CA LEU A 181 -1.16 -11.34 -7.94
C LEU A 181 -0.14 -10.57 -8.76
N ALA A 182 1.14 -10.53 -8.34
CA ALA A 182 2.22 -9.87 -9.06
C ALA A 182 2.37 -10.38 -10.50
N ALA A 183 2.17 -11.69 -10.72
CA ALA A 183 2.21 -12.29 -12.05
C ALA A 183 1.11 -11.77 -13.01
N ARG A 184 0.04 -11.19 -12.48
CA ARG A 184 -1.05 -10.59 -13.27
C ARG A 184 -1.00 -9.08 -13.35
N VAL A 185 -0.09 -8.43 -12.64
CA VAL A 185 0.13 -6.98 -12.76
C VAL A 185 0.86 -6.72 -14.07
N SER A 186 0.17 -6.14 -15.06
CA SER A 186 0.70 -5.83 -16.38
C SER A 186 1.30 -4.42 -16.48
N VAL A 187 0.97 -3.55 -15.55
CA VAL A 187 1.52 -2.18 -15.46
C VAL A 187 2.89 -2.18 -14.78
N PRO A 188 3.69 -1.09 -14.87
CA PRO A 188 4.97 -1.00 -14.20
C PRO A 188 4.86 -1.25 -12.68
N LEU A 189 5.64 -2.18 -12.17
CA LEU A 189 5.71 -2.58 -10.76
C LEU A 189 7.10 -2.29 -10.19
N ALA A 190 7.20 -1.38 -9.23
CA ALA A 190 8.41 -1.22 -8.42
C ALA A 190 8.26 -1.95 -7.09
N VAL A 191 9.23 -2.80 -6.76
CA VAL A 191 9.30 -3.52 -5.48
C VAL A 191 10.43 -2.89 -4.66
N VAL A 192 10.09 -2.08 -3.67
CA VAL A 192 11.04 -1.48 -2.71
C VAL A 192 11.13 -2.39 -1.50
N HIS A 193 12.33 -2.77 -1.08
CA HIS A 193 12.50 -3.68 0.05
C HIS A 193 13.74 -3.37 0.87
N GLY A 194 13.60 -3.35 2.19
CA GLY A 194 14.70 -3.16 3.10
C GLY A 194 15.66 -4.36 3.13
N ALA A 195 16.96 -4.09 3.01
CA ALA A 195 17.98 -5.14 3.10
C ALA A 195 18.02 -5.78 4.50
N GLN A 196 17.58 -5.05 5.53
CA GLN A 196 17.58 -5.47 6.93
C GLN A 196 16.17 -5.69 7.48
N ASP A 197 15.17 -5.90 6.62
CA ASP A 197 13.81 -6.21 7.04
C ASP A 197 13.78 -7.56 7.78
N ARG A 198 13.57 -7.46 9.11
CA ARG A 198 13.50 -8.62 10.01
C ARG A 198 12.09 -9.19 10.16
N PHE A 199 11.09 -8.50 9.58
CA PHE A 199 9.70 -8.94 9.62
C PHE A 199 9.34 -9.69 8.33
N ILE A 200 9.62 -9.08 7.18
CA ILE A 200 9.47 -9.69 5.85
C ILE A 200 10.85 -9.74 5.21
N PRO A 201 11.51 -10.90 5.13
CA PRO A 201 12.86 -11.00 4.57
C PRO A 201 12.94 -10.52 3.12
N LEU A 202 14.06 -9.92 2.71
CA LEU A 202 14.31 -9.45 1.34
C LEU A 202 14.06 -10.53 0.26
N ALA A 203 14.20 -11.81 0.62
CA ALA A 203 13.89 -12.93 -0.27
C ALA A 203 12.45 -12.86 -0.82
N GLU A 204 11.48 -12.38 -0.02
CA GLU A 204 10.08 -12.19 -0.45
C GLU A 204 9.97 -11.13 -1.54
N GLY A 205 10.65 -9.98 -1.40
CA GLY A 205 10.70 -8.95 -2.43
C GLY A 205 11.33 -9.45 -3.73
N ARG A 206 12.39 -10.28 -3.65
CA ARG A 206 13.00 -10.91 -4.82
C ARG A 206 12.05 -11.89 -5.53
N VAL A 207 11.27 -12.65 -4.76
CA VAL A 207 10.25 -13.57 -5.31
C VAL A 207 9.17 -12.78 -6.04
N LEU A 208 8.64 -11.70 -5.45
CA LEU A 208 7.65 -10.82 -6.09
C LEU A 208 8.18 -10.22 -7.39
N ALA A 209 9.38 -9.66 -7.37
CA ALA A 209 9.97 -9.02 -8.54
C ALA A 209 10.19 -10.00 -9.71
N ARG A 210 10.58 -11.25 -9.41
CA ARG A 210 10.74 -12.31 -10.43
C ARG A 210 9.42 -12.79 -11.01
N ALA A 211 8.34 -12.70 -10.24
CA ALA A 211 7.02 -13.16 -10.65
C ALA A 211 6.21 -12.10 -11.41
N ALA A 212 6.66 -10.84 -11.44
CA ALA A 212 5.91 -9.75 -12.06
C ALA A 212 5.57 -10.03 -13.52
N GLY A 213 4.30 -9.81 -13.89
CA GLY A 213 3.80 -10.04 -15.25
C GLY A 213 4.09 -8.90 -16.23
N GLY A 214 4.37 -7.70 -15.73
CA GLY A 214 4.74 -6.51 -16.48
C GLY A 214 6.17 -6.03 -16.20
N PRO A 215 6.54 -4.82 -16.69
CA PRO A 215 7.83 -4.21 -16.37
C PRO A 215 8.04 -4.13 -14.86
N CYS A 216 9.17 -4.63 -14.37
CA CYS A 216 9.43 -4.67 -12.93
C CYS A 216 10.81 -4.17 -12.58
N ARG A 217 10.91 -3.41 -11.47
CA ARG A 217 12.16 -2.96 -10.87
C ARG A 217 12.19 -3.35 -9.39
N LEU A 218 13.23 -4.07 -8.95
CA LEU A 218 13.51 -4.30 -7.54
C LEU A 218 14.48 -3.24 -7.03
N VAL A 219 14.09 -2.52 -5.98
CA VAL A 219 14.91 -1.54 -5.27
C VAL A 219 15.23 -2.07 -3.88
N VAL A 220 16.48 -2.46 -3.64
CA VAL A 220 16.94 -2.91 -2.33
C VAL A 220 17.57 -1.73 -1.60
N VAL A 221 17.02 -1.37 -0.43
CA VAL A 221 17.48 -0.22 0.35
C VAL A 221 18.41 -0.69 1.48
N PRO A 222 19.71 -0.38 1.42
CA PRO A 222 20.64 -0.71 2.49
C PRO A 222 20.25 -0.04 3.81
N GLY A 223 20.40 -0.76 4.92
CA GLY A 223 20.07 -0.23 6.26
C GLY A 223 18.58 -0.16 6.61
N MET A 224 17.69 -0.16 5.63
CA MET A 224 16.25 -0.10 5.85
C MET A 224 15.74 -1.42 6.46
N GLY A 225 14.89 -1.30 7.47
CA GLY A 225 14.08 -2.39 8.03
C GLY A 225 12.74 -2.53 7.30
N HIS A 226 11.61 -2.33 8.02
CA HIS A 226 10.27 -2.67 7.53
C HIS A 226 9.41 -1.45 7.19
N ALA A 227 8.66 -1.54 6.10
CA ALA A 227 7.61 -0.61 5.68
C ALA A 227 8.11 0.83 5.37
N PHE A 228 7.39 1.86 5.84
CA PHE A 228 7.69 3.27 5.57
C PHE A 228 8.70 3.84 6.56
N GLU A 229 9.85 3.20 6.74
CA GLU A 229 10.95 3.79 7.51
C GLU A 229 11.55 5.01 6.79
N PRO A 230 12.22 5.93 7.52
CA PRO A 230 12.81 7.13 6.90
C PRO A 230 13.74 6.85 5.73
N LEU A 231 14.50 5.75 5.75
CA LEU A 231 15.38 5.34 4.65
C LEU A 231 14.62 4.92 3.39
N ALA A 232 13.32 4.67 3.48
CA ALA A 232 12.49 4.31 2.32
C ALA A 232 12.05 5.52 1.49
N LEU A 233 12.08 6.75 2.03
CA LEU A 233 11.46 7.93 1.43
C LEU A 233 11.97 8.21 0.02
N ASP A 234 13.27 8.32 -0.17
CA ASP A 234 13.85 8.62 -1.49
C ASP A 234 13.71 7.42 -2.43
N ALA A 235 13.84 6.19 -1.91
CA ALA A 235 13.63 4.98 -2.72
C ALA A 235 12.18 4.86 -3.23
N ILE A 236 11.18 5.27 -2.43
CA ILE A 236 9.76 5.33 -2.86
C ILE A 236 9.57 6.42 -3.92
N ALA A 237 10.17 7.60 -3.70
CA ALA A 237 10.14 8.71 -4.65
C ALA A 237 10.73 8.31 -6.02
N ASP A 238 11.92 7.71 -6.03
CA ASP A 238 12.60 7.22 -7.23
C ASP A 238 11.81 6.06 -7.91
N ALA A 239 11.19 5.21 -7.11
CA ALA A 239 10.34 4.14 -7.60
C ALA A 239 9.07 4.68 -8.27
N LEU A 240 8.44 5.72 -7.70
CA LEU A 240 7.30 6.40 -8.31
C LEU A 240 7.67 7.04 -9.64
N GLU A 241 8.81 7.75 -9.71
CA GLU A 241 9.30 8.35 -10.96
C GLU A 241 9.54 7.28 -12.03
N TRP A 242 10.15 6.16 -11.67
CA TRP A 242 10.38 5.06 -12.59
C TRP A 242 9.06 4.45 -13.11
N VAL A 243 8.07 4.26 -12.24
CA VAL A 243 6.75 3.75 -12.59
C VAL A 243 6.05 4.71 -13.56
N MET A 244 6.08 6.01 -13.29
CA MET A 244 5.48 7.03 -14.15
C MET A 244 6.12 7.05 -15.54
N ALA A 245 7.45 7.03 -15.63
CA ALA A 245 8.16 6.95 -16.90
C ALA A 245 7.88 5.63 -17.65
N GLY A 246 7.61 4.54 -16.92
CA GLY A 246 7.19 3.26 -17.49
C GLY A 246 5.79 3.31 -18.08
N ALA A 247 4.86 3.95 -17.38
CA ALA A 247 3.49 4.14 -17.86
C ALA A 247 3.44 4.96 -19.15
N ASP A 248 4.27 6.02 -19.27
CA ASP A 248 4.34 6.84 -20.48
C ASP A 248 4.81 6.04 -21.71
N ARG A 249 5.68 5.04 -21.50
CA ARG A 249 6.15 4.16 -22.60
C ARG A 249 5.11 3.11 -23.03
N LEU A 250 4.17 2.78 -22.17
CA LEU A 250 3.11 1.81 -22.44
C LEU A 250 1.83 2.49 -22.97
N ALA A 251 1.72 3.80 -22.84
CA ALA A 251 0.60 4.55 -23.40
C ALA A 251 0.62 4.45 -24.94
N PRO A 252 -0.54 4.19 -25.59
CA PRO A 252 -0.59 4.23 -27.05
C PRO A 252 -0.14 5.61 -27.56
N ALA A 253 0.65 5.62 -28.63
CA ALA A 253 0.99 6.86 -29.30
C ALA A 253 -0.30 7.51 -29.81
N VAL A 254 -0.58 8.74 -29.38
CA VAL A 254 -1.73 9.56 -29.80
C VAL A 254 -1.47 10.08 -31.20
#